data_82ff4a82c690b24c44b58b6e9e5cd1ce
#
_entry.id   82ff4a82c690b24c44b58b6e9e5cd1ce
#
_cell.length_a   1.000
_cell.length_b   1.000
_cell.length_c   1.000
_cell.angle_alpha   90.00
_cell.angle_beta   90.00
_cell.angle_gamma   90.00
#
_symmetry.space_group_name_H-M   'P 1'
#
loop_
_entity.id
_entity.type
_entity.pdbx_description
1 polymer ?
#
loop_
_entity_poly.entity_id
_entity_poly.type
_entity_poly.pdbx_seq_one_letter_code
_entity_poly.pdbx_strand_id
1 'polypeptide(L)'
;LDPKASALPEWTDLESSLSSDASVVIIDTETGERIPLWAELDAEIGDEQPLLIVQPAVALLDGHSYAVAMRNLKTTSGADVVPSPIFEFYRDGYTSDNERLNRRTTEMEAMFTALTSAGIERSTLQLAWDFTVASTQNLTGRILEVRDNTLDWLDTHTPEYAITSIVPASKEDVAVQVAGTFKLPTHLTGNGSAGQKFAYDSTTPGPNDLPILGEVVDVPFICQVPKVAVEDPSTVLHPGLYGHGLLGSEYEIDYGGDVRALAQEADVLFCATKWAGMSEDDVGNAVVSLQDLSNFPTVADRLQQGIVNMIALGRLMNTDDGILSDPAFGDIKVAGDLVYYGNSQGGIMGSALTAVSPDISRAVLGVPATNYGLLLLRSIDFDQYESIMEPAYPSRRDRTIAISLLQMLWDRGEGGGYINHITRDPLPGTQLDKAVLMHVAWGDHQVSELAAFNEARSLGAKIYRPVVADGRSRETTPGWGLDSVTDGDTGSVIVIWDSGADMIPLGVTPPGGEHDPHEDPRDDKMARSQMAEFLFDGVFTDVCGGKPCTAQRSG
;
A
#
# COMPACT_ATOMS: atom_id res chain seq x y z
N LEU A 1 16.25 9.45 25.88
CA LEU A 1 17.00 9.61 24.63
C LEU A 1 16.90 11.06 24.16
N ASP A 2 17.99 11.62 23.63
CA ASP A 2 18.03 12.89 22.94
C ASP A 2 18.29 12.62 21.44
N PRO A 3 17.29 12.82 20.55
CA PRO A 3 17.43 12.52 19.14
C PRO A 3 18.56 13.29 18.45
N LYS A 4 18.66 14.59 18.75
CA LYS A 4 19.66 15.47 18.15
C LYS A 4 21.08 15.19 18.65
N ALA A 5 21.24 14.99 19.96
CA ALA A 5 22.55 14.64 20.54
C ALA A 5 23.00 13.23 20.10
N SER A 6 22.07 12.35 19.79
CA SER A 6 22.31 10.99 19.26
C SER A 6 22.50 10.96 17.75
N ALA A 7 22.34 12.08 17.05
CA ALA A 7 22.39 12.16 15.60
C ALA A 7 21.54 11.05 14.95
N LEU A 8 20.26 10.93 15.37
CA LEU A 8 19.37 9.96 14.75
C LEU A 8 19.19 10.29 13.26
N PRO A 9 19.21 9.30 12.36
CA PRO A 9 18.87 9.53 10.96
C PRO A 9 17.45 10.11 10.83
N GLU A 10 17.28 11.16 10.05
CA GLU A 10 16.00 11.83 9.85
C GLU A 10 15.43 11.52 8.45
N TRP A 11 14.10 11.48 8.30
CA TRP A 11 13.49 11.30 6.98
C TRP A 11 13.80 12.47 6.02
N THR A 12 14.19 13.61 6.56
CA THR A 12 14.61 14.80 5.80
C THR A 12 16.01 14.66 5.19
N ASP A 13 16.80 13.66 5.63
CA ASP A 13 18.16 13.37 5.12
C ASP A 13 18.44 11.86 5.18
N LEU A 14 17.76 11.09 4.33
CA LEU A 14 17.89 9.63 4.28
C LEU A 14 19.30 9.16 3.93
N GLU A 15 20.07 9.93 3.14
CA GLU A 15 21.45 9.60 2.76
C GLU A 15 22.33 9.43 4.01
N SER A 16 22.11 10.23 5.03
CA SER A 16 22.88 10.19 6.28
C SER A 16 22.75 8.84 7.02
N SER A 17 21.65 8.11 6.83
CA SER A 17 21.45 6.78 7.43
C SER A 17 22.42 5.72 6.92
N LEU A 18 22.96 5.90 5.73
CA LEU A 18 23.92 4.98 5.10
C LEU A 18 25.38 5.32 5.44
N SER A 19 25.62 6.42 6.15
CA SER A 19 26.97 6.84 6.53
C SER A 19 27.64 5.82 7.46
N SER A 20 28.98 5.77 7.42
CA SER A 20 29.77 4.83 8.23
C SER A 20 29.61 5.05 9.74
N ASP A 21 29.20 6.24 10.18
CA ASP A 21 29.04 6.68 11.56
C ASP A 21 27.58 6.82 12.01
N ALA A 22 26.61 6.44 11.16
CA ALA A 22 25.19 6.46 11.50
C ALA A 22 24.92 5.79 12.86
N SER A 23 24.10 6.43 13.68
CA SER A 23 23.77 5.99 15.03
C SER A 23 22.79 4.82 15.07
N VAL A 24 21.93 4.71 14.08
CA VAL A 24 21.02 3.59 13.87
C VAL A 24 21.26 3.01 12.48
N VAL A 25 21.42 1.72 12.39
CA VAL A 25 21.72 1.01 11.13
C VAL A 25 20.86 -0.24 11.05
N ILE A 26 20.32 -0.52 9.88
CA ILE A 26 19.75 -1.82 9.51
C ILE A 26 20.65 -2.42 8.42
N ILE A 27 21.03 -3.67 8.56
CA ILE A 27 21.71 -4.43 7.51
C ILE A 27 20.91 -5.67 7.14
N ASP A 28 20.92 -6.02 5.87
CA ASP A 28 20.58 -7.36 5.43
C ASP A 28 21.75 -8.28 5.81
N THR A 29 21.49 -9.33 6.61
CA THR A 29 22.55 -10.19 7.14
C THR A 29 23.10 -11.18 6.10
N GLU A 30 22.40 -11.37 4.98
CA GLU A 30 22.81 -12.24 3.89
C GLU A 30 23.75 -11.52 2.91
N THR A 31 23.44 -10.25 2.60
CA THR A 31 24.21 -9.46 1.63
C THR A 31 25.20 -8.50 2.27
N GLY A 32 24.96 -8.11 3.53
CA GLY A 32 25.69 -7.05 4.24
C GLY A 32 25.29 -5.64 3.81
N GLU A 33 24.27 -5.50 2.96
CA GLU A 33 23.79 -4.22 2.48
C GLU A 33 23.12 -3.42 3.60
N ARG A 34 23.38 -2.11 3.67
CA ARG A 34 22.71 -1.18 4.58
C ARG A 34 21.40 -0.73 3.98
N ILE A 35 20.36 -0.78 4.78
CA ILE A 35 19.01 -0.34 4.40
C ILE A 35 18.84 1.13 4.78
N PRO A 36 18.43 2.01 3.85
CA PRO A 36 18.11 3.39 4.19
C PRO A 36 16.92 3.42 5.16
N LEU A 37 17.00 4.29 6.15
CA LEU A 37 16.03 4.36 7.23
C LEU A 37 15.97 5.77 7.83
N TRP A 38 14.94 6.02 8.62
CA TRP A 38 14.96 7.09 9.62
C TRP A 38 14.54 6.58 11.00
N ALA A 39 14.85 7.35 12.03
CA ALA A 39 14.51 7.02 13.40
C ALA A 39 13.95 8.25 14.10
N GLU A 40 12.80 8.12 14.75
CA GLU A 40 12.07 9.22 15.35
C GLU A 40 11.43 8.81 16.68
N LEU A 41 11.18 9.78 17.54
CA LEU A 41 10.42 9.54 18.77
C LEU A 41 8.94 9.77 18.51
N ASP A 42 8.10 8.87 19.01
CA ASP A 42 6.67 9.12 19.16
C ASP A 42 6.48 10.17 20.26
N ALA A 43 6.27 11.43 19.87
CA ALA A 43 6.26 12.57 20.77
C ALA A 43 4.91 12.85 21.44
N GLU A 44 3.83 12.20 20.99
CA GLU A 44 2.47 12.49 21.46
C GLU A 44 1.96 11.55 22.55
N ILE A 45 2.85 10.96 23.33
CA ILE A 45 2.47 9.96 24.34
C ILE A 45 2.17 10.52 25.74
N GLY A 46 2.03 11.83 25.87
CA GLY A 46 1.74 12.47 27.15
C GLY A 46 2.82 12.22 28.20
N ASP A 47 2.45 11.64 29.35
CA ASP A 47 3.38 11.33 30.45
C ASP A 47 4.10 9.99 30.28
N GLU A 48 3.81 9.22 29.25
CA GLU A 48 4.49 7.95 28.97
C GLU A 48 5.90 8.19 28.40
N GLN A 49 6.76 7.18 28.51
CA GLN A 49 8.07 7.25 27.86
C GLN A 49 7.91 7.07 26.34
N PRO A 50 8.50 7.94 25.51
CA PRO A 50 8.41 7.84 24.07
C PRO A 50 9.01 6.56 23.53
N LEU A 51 8.39 6.00 22.51
CA LEU A 51 8.97 4.95 21.67
C LEU A 51 10.00 5.56 20.73
N LEU A 52 11.09 4.86 20.52
CA LEU A 52 11.96 5.08 19.37
C LEU A 52 11.46 4.19 18.23
N ILE A 53 10.94 4.83 17.20
CA ILE A 53 10.44 4.17 16.00
C ILE A 53 11.56 4.20 14.95
N VAL A 54 11.90 3.04 14.39
CA VAL A 54 12.87 2.89 13.31
C VAL A 54 12.12 2.43 12.07
N GLN A 55 12.11 3.28 11.05
CA GLN A 55 11.37 3.05 9.81
C GLN A 55 12.33 2.78 8.66
N PRO A 56 12.33 1.59 8.05
CA PRO A 56 12.99 1.37 6.76
C PRO A 56 12.35 2.27 5.69
N ALA A 57 13.19 2.89 4.85
CA ALA A 57 12.73 3.75 3.76
C ALA A 57 12.43 2.98 2.46
N VAL A 58 12.47 1.67 2.52
CA VAL A 58 12.13 0.70 1.47
C VAL A 58 11.48 -0.53 2.10
N ALA A 59 10.69 -1.28 1.33
CA ALA A 59 10.22 -2.60 1.74
C ALA A 59 11.42 -3.55 1.86
N LEU A 60 11.46 -4.30 2.94
CA LEU A 60 12.47 -5.35 3.15
C LEU A 60 12.14 -6.58 2.29
N LEU A 61 13.17 -7.36 1.96
CA LEU A 61 13.00 -8.54 1.10
C LEU A 61 12.40 -9.72 1.88
N ASP A 62 11.47 -10.40 1.25
CA ASP A 62 10.78 -11.56 1.82
C ASP A 62 11.77 -12.67 2.21
N GLY A 63 11.59 -13.21 3.39
CA GLY A 63 12.39 -14.33 3.91
C GLY A 63 13.82 -13.97 4.33
N HIS A 64 14.30 -12.74 4.03
CA HIS A 64 15.62 -12.30 4.45
C HIS A 64 15.67 -11.99 5.94
N SER A 65 16.85 -12.14 6.52
CA SER A 65 17.13 -11.78 7.90
C SER A 65 17.88 -10.45 7.97
N TYR A 66 17.50 -9.63 8.93
CA TYR A 66 18.06 -8.29 9.12
C TYR A 66 18.59 -8.14 10.54
N ALA A 67 19.61 -7.30 10.71
CA ALA A 67 20.10 -6.89 12.01
C ALA A 67 20.00 -5.38 12.16
N VAL A 68 19.43 -4.94 13.29
CA VAL A 68 19.39 -3.54 13.71
C VAL A 68 20.49 -3.29 14.72
N ALA A 69 21.24 -2.22 14.54
CA ALA A 69 22.32 -1.82 15.43
C ALA A 69 22.18 -0.35 15.86
N MET A 70 22.36 -0.08 17.13
CA MET A 70 22.31 1.25 17.73
C MET A 70 23.59 1.54 18.49
N ARG A 71 24.16 2.74 18.25
CA ARG A 71 25.39 3.22 18.86
C ARG A 71 25.38 4.74 18.98
N ASN A 72 26.28 5.30 19.77
CA ASN A 72 26.41 6.76 19.98
C ASN A 72 25.14 7.44 20.49
N LEU A 73 24.20 6.67 21.07
CA LEU A 73 22.98 7.21 21.64
C LEU A 73 23.27 8.00 22.90
N LYS A 74 22.62 9.16 23.05
CA LYS A 74 22.78 10.08 24.18
C LYS A 74 21.47 10.28 24.95
N THR A 75 21.59 10.44 26.22
CA THR A 75 20.48 10.90 27.08
C THR A 75 20.29 12.41 26.95
N THR A 76 19.17 12.93 27.42
CA THR A 76 18.89 14.39 27.50
C THR A 76 19.90 15.17 28.36
N SER A 77 20.68 14.50 29.21
CA SER A 77 21.80 15.11 29.93
C SER A 77 23.13 15.09 29.14
N GLY A 78 23.15 14.54 27.93
CA GLY A 78 24.34 14.41 27.09
C GLY A 78 25.25 13.21 27.46
N ALA A 79 24.87 12.40 28.45
CA ALA A 79 25.60 11.18 28.78
C ALA A 79 25.29 10.06 27.77
N ASP A 80 26.19 9.09 27.63
CA ASP A 80 25.91 7.90 26.82
C ASP A 80 24.74 7.10 27.41
N VAL A 81 23.89 6.57 26.52
CA VAL A 81 22.88 5.58 26.91
C VAL A 81 23.60 4.32 27.34
N VAL A 82 23.32 3.86 28.55
CA VAL A 82 23.92 2.65 29.10
C VAL A 82 23.21 1.43 28.53
N PRO A 83 23.95 0.49 27.91
CA PRO A 83 23.38 -0.78 27.45
C PRO A 83 22.72 -1.56 28.60
N SER A 84 21.72 -2.35 28.30
CA SER A 84 21.15 -3.25 29.30
C SER A 84 22.17 -4.33 29.71
N PRO A 85 22.17 -4.80 30.96
CA PRO A 85 23.10 -5.84 31.41
C PRO A 85 23.00 -7.14 30.59
N ILE A 86 21.82 -7.44 30.07
CA ILE A 86 21.63 -8.63 29.19
C ILE A 86 22.28 -8.40 27.83
N PHE A 87 22.18 -7.21 27.27
CA PHE A 87 22.85 -6.91 26.00
C PHE A 87 24.37 -6.90 26.17
N GLU A 88 24.88 -6.29 27.26
CA GLU A 88 26.31 -6.33 27.59
C GLU A 88 26.85 -7.78 27.76
N PHE A 89 26.06 -8.66 28.36
CA PHE A 89 26.42 -10.07 28.49
C PHE A 89 26.76 -10.69 27.13
N TYR A 90 25.91 -10.49 26.11
CA TYR A 90 26.18 -11.01 24.77
C TYR A 90 27.26 -10.22 24.05
N ARG A 91 27.19 -8.87 24.11
CA ARG A 91 28.16 -8.01 23.42
C ARG A 91 29.59 -8.30 23.86
N ASP A 92 29.82 -8.48 25.15
CA ASP A 92 31.16 -8.64 25.72
C ASP A 92 31.58 -10.10 25.83
N GLY A 93 30.75 -11.03 25.35
CA GLY A 93 31.07 -12.45 25.27
C GLY A 93 31.16 -13.17 26.63
N TYR A 94 30.38 -12.71 27.62
CA TYR A 94 30.34 -13.39 28.91
C TYR A 94 29.69 -14.77 28.81
N THR A 95 30.09 -15.66 29.71
CA THR A 95 29.52 -17.01 29.85
C THR A 95 28.70 -17.13 31.11
N SER A 96 27.71 -18.01 31.13
CA SER A 96 26.83 -18.25 32.28
C SER A 96 26.43 -19.71 32.38
N ASP A 97 26.13 -20.16 33.60
CA ASP A 97 25.48 -21.46 33.84
C ASP A 97 23.97 -21.43 33.56
N ASN A 98 23.40 -20.26 33.19
CA ASN A 98 22.00 -20.10 32.88
C ASN A 98 21.71 -20.52 31.44
N GLU A 99 21.06 -21.66 31.25
CA GLU A 99 20.70 -22.21 29.94
C GLU A 99 19.83 -21.25 29.10
N ARG A 100 19.00 -20.37 29.71
CA ARG A 100 18.16 -19.40 28.98
C ARG A 100 19.02 -18.34 28.30
N LEU A 101 20.11 -17.91 28.91
CA LEU A 101 21.07 -16.99 28.30
C LEU A 101 21.85 -17.70 27.19
N ASN A 102 22.36 -18.91 27.49
CA ASN A 102 23.20 -19.64 26.54
C ASN A 102 22.46 -20.05 25.24
N ARG A 103 21.12 -20.21 25.28
CA ARG A 103 20.34 -20.58 24.09
C ARG A 103 20.43 -19.58 22.95
N ARG A 104 20.58 -18.27 23.24
CA ARG A 104 20.69 -17.23 22.24
C ARG A 104 22.12 -16.85 21.85
N THR A 105 23.12 -17.43 22.50
CA THR A 105 24.53 -17.05 22.26
C THR A 105 24.93 -17.25 20.79
N THR A 106 24.56 -18.38 20.18
CA THR A 106 24.93 -18.69 18.79
C THR A 106 24.30 -17.69 17.81
N GLU A 107 23.02 -17.35 18.00
CA GLU A 107 22.30 -16.39 17.16
C GLU A 107 22.89 -14.99 17.33
N MET A 108 23.15 -14.57 18.58
CA MET A 108 23.77 -13.27 18.86
C MET A 108 25.19 -13.16 18.27
N GLU A 109 26.00 -14.22 18.31
CA GLU A 109 27.33 -14.24 17.70
C GLU A 109 27.25 -14.17 16.15
N ALA A 110 26.27 -14.82 15.53
CA ALA A 110 26.04 -14.71 14.09
C ALA A 110 25.68 -13.27 13.70
N MET A 111 24.75 -12.63 14.44
CA MET A 111 24.38 -11.24 14.26
C MET A 111 25.59 -10.29 14.42
N PHE A 112 26.39 -10.42 15.49
CA PHE A 112 27.59 -9.60 15.69
C PHE A 112 28.62 -9.81 14.59
N THR A 113 28.73 -11.02 14.05
CA THR A 113 29.62 -11.32 12.92
C THR A 113 29.16 -10.58 11.67
N ALA A 114 27.85 -10.62 11.35
CA ALA A 114 27.29 -9.89 10.22
C ALA A 114 27.47 -8.36 10.36
N LEU A 115 27.18 -7.80 11.53
CA LEU A 115 27.38 -6.37 11.83
C LEU A 115 28.85 -5.97 11.68
N THR A 116 29.78 -6.77 12.21
CA THR A 116 31.22 -6.49 12.09
C THR A 116 31.68 -6.54 10.63
N SER A 117 31.19 -7.50 9.85
CA SER A 117 31.47 -7.60 8.42
C SER A 117 30.97 -6.39 7.63
N ALA A 118 29.84 -5.78 8.07
CA ALA A 118 29.31 -4.54 7.53
C ALA A 118 29.97 -3.26 8.09
N GLY A 119 31.09 -3.40 8.83
CA GLY A 119 31.87 -2.29 9.36
C GLY A 119 31.31 -1.66 10.64
N ILE A 120 30.48 -2.40 11.41
CA ILE A 120 29.91 -1.93 12.65
C ILE A 120 30.62 -2.63 13.83
N GLU A 121 31.46 -1.89 14.53
CA GLU A 121 32.28 -2.39 15.64
C GLU A 121 31.42 -2.84 16.82
N ARG A 122 31.50 -4.13 17.19
CA ARG A 122 30.74 -4.75 18.28
C ARG A 122 30.84 -3.99 19.60
N SER A 123 32.03 -3.50 19.95
CA SER A 123 32.29 -2.78 21.20
C SER A 123 31.60 -1.42 21.30
N THR A 124 31.15 -0.86 20.17
CA THR A 124 30.47 0.44 20.12
C THR A 124 28.94 0.32 20.32
N LEU A 125 28.41 -0.89 20.27
CA LEU A 125 26.97 -1.12 20.30
C LEU A 125 26.38 -0.87 21.69
N GLN A 126 25.29 -0.13 21.73
CA GLN A 126 24.44 0.08 22.90
C GLN A 126 23.21 -0.84 22.88
N LEU A 127 22.75 -1.22 21.69
CA LEU A 127 21.69 -2.20 21.47
C LEU A 127 21.84 -2.81 20.07
N ALA A 128 21.54 -4.10 19.92
CA ALA A 128 21.33 -4.73 18.63
C ALA A 128 20.37 -5.91 18.75
N TRP A 129 19.65 -6.20 17.70
CA TRP A 129 18.81 -7.40 17.56
C TRP A 129 18.69 -7.78 16.09
N ASP A 130 18.28 -9.00 15.86
CA ASP A 130 17.97 -9.55 14.54
C ASP A 130 16.50 -9.91 14.43
N PHE A 131 15.99 -9.94 13.19
CA PHE A 131 14.67 -10.42 12.86
C PHE A 131 14.65 -10.96 11.42
N THR A 132 13.64 -11.77 11.10
CA THR A 132 13.43 -12.31 9.75
C THR A 132 12.10 -11.84 9.22
N VAL A 133 12.08 -11.31 7.99
CA VAL A 133 10.86 -10.94 7.27
C VAL A 133 10.09 -12.21 6.92
N ALA A 134 8.77 -12.12 6.91
CA ALA A 134 7.92 -13.23 6.50
C ALA A 134 8.30 -13.69 5.08
N SER A 135 8.23 -15.01 4.83
CA SER A 135 8.51 -15.53 3.48
C SER A 135 7.40 -15.16 2.50
N THR A 136 7.72 -15.10 1.22
CA THR A 136 6.75 -14.90 0.12
C THR A 136 5.57 -15.86 0.25
N GLN A 137 5.82 -17.15 0.57
CA GLN A 137 4.74 -18.13 0.80
C GLN A 137 3.81 -17.73 1.96
N ASN A 138 4.33 -17.14 3.04
CA ASN A 138 3.52 -16.71 4.18
C ASN A 138 2.69 -15.46 3.86
N LEU A 139 3.26 -14.52 3.11
CA LEU A 139 2.60 -13.29 2.69
C LEU A 139 1.55 -13.56 1.61
N THR A 140 1.93 -14.23 0.54
CA THR A 140 1.16 -14.29 -0.71
C THR A 140 0.47 -15.63 -0.96
N GLY A 141 0.88 -16.73 -0.29
CA GLY A 141 0.40 -18.08 -0.61
C GLY A 141 -1.12 -18.23 -0.51
N ARG A 142 -1.77 -17.55 0.46
CA ARG A 142 -3.23 -17.62 0.61
C ARG A 142 -3.98 -16.90 -0.52
N ILE A 143 -3.57 -15.69 -0.85
CA ILE A 143 -4.24 -14.94 -1.93
C ILE A 143 -4.00 -15.59 -3.29
N LEU A 144 -2.83 -16.19 -3.52
CA LEU A 144 -2.56 -16.94 -4.75
C LEU A 144 -3.47 -18.17 -4.87
N GLU A 145 -3.68 -18.90 -3.78
CA GLU A 145 -4.64 -20.01 -3.75
C GLU A 145 -6.07 -19.54 -4.04
N VAL A 146 -6.51 -18.45 -3.38
CA VAL A 146 -7.84 -17.86 -3.60
C VAL A 146 -8.00 -17.41 -5.06
N ARG A 147 -6.99 -16.75 -5.61
CA ARG A 147 -6.96 -16.31 -7.02
C ARG A 147 -7.04 -17.49 -7.97
N ASP A 148 -6.15 -18.44 -7.83
CA ASP A 148 -6.04 -19.56 -8.77
C ASP A 148 -7.30 -20.42 -8.75
N ASN A 149 -7.82 -20.76 -7.57
CA ASN A 149 -9.10 -21.48 -7.45
C ASN A 149 -10.27 -20.70 -8.06
N THR A 150 -10.30 -19.36 -7.89
CA THR A 150 -11.38 -18.54 -8.47
C THR A 150 -11.28 -18.48 -9.99
N LEU A 151 -10.09 -18.33 -10.54
CA LEU A 151 -9.87 -18.31 -11.99
C LEU A 151 -10.16 -19.66 -12.62
N ASP A 152 -9.71 -20.76 -12.02
CA ASP A 152 -10.04 -22.13 -12.46
C ASP A 152 -11.56 -22.39 -12.43
N TRP A 153 -12.24 -21.83 -11.43
CA TRP A 153 -13.70 -21.91 -11.36
C TRP A 153 -14.36 -21.16 -12.53
N LEU A 154 -13.92 -19.93 -12.81
CA LEU A 154 -14.43 -19.13 -13.93
C LEU A 154 -14.15 -19.80 -15.29
N ASP A 155 -13.01 -20.42 -15.47
CA ASP A 155 -12.63 -21.10 -16.72
C ASP A 155 -13.45 -22.39 -16.97
N THR A 156 -14.02 -22.98 -15.92
CA THR A 156 -14.78 -24.24 -15.99
C THR A 156 -16.29 -24.08 -15.87
N HIS A 157 -16.79 -22.87 -15.54
CA HIS A 157 -18.21 -22.57 -15.39
C HIS A 157 -18.61 -21.44 -16.35
N THR A 158 -19.80 -21.54 -16.91
CA THR A 158 -20.39 -20.40 -17.63
C THR A 158 -20.57 -19.22 -16.68
N PRO A 159 -20.15 -18.01 -17.04
CA PRO A 159 -20.33 -16.85 -16.21
C PRO A 159 -21.81 -16.63 -15.83
N GLU A 160 -22.10 -16.56 -14.54
CA GLU A 160 -23.42 -16.25 -14.03
C GLU A 160 -23.43 -14.85 -13.44
N TYR A 161 -24.26 -13.97 -14.01
CA TYR A 161 -24.45 -12.60 -13.50
C TYR A 161 -25.92 -12.18 -13.66
N ALA A 162 -26.31 -11.14 -12.94
CA ALA A 162 -27.65 -10.56 -13.02
C ALA A 162 -27.57 -9.03 -13.05
N ILE A 163 -28.13 -8.43 -14.07
CA ILE A 163 -28.30 -6.97 -14.14
C ILE A 163 -29.46 -6.58 -13.24
N THR A 164 -29.23 -5.71 -12.27
CA THR A 164 -30.21 -5.24 -11.30
C THR A 164 -30.69 -3.82 -11.57
N SER A 165 -29.86 -3.02 -12.26
CA SER A 165 -30.21 -1.62 -12.58
C SER A 165 -29.57 -1.19 -13.88
N ILE A 166 -30.32 -0.45 -14.69
CA ILE A 166 -29.86 0.23 -15.91
C ILE A 166 -30.36 1.67 -15.82
N VAL A 167 -29.44 2.63 -15.75
CA VAL A 167 -29.78 4.05 -15.65
C VAL A 167 -29.19 4.78 -16.86
N PRO A 168 -30.01 5.07 -17.89
CA PRO A 168 -29.57 5.86 -19.04
C PRO A 168 -29.25 7.30 -18.62
N ALA A 169 -28.16 7.85 -19.15
CA ALA A 169 -27.72 9.22 -18.91
C ALA A 169 -27.77 9.62 -17.42
N SER A 170 -27.19 8.75 -16.56
CA SER A 170 -27.16 8.95 -15.10
C SER A 170 -26.46 10.26 -14.71
N LYS A 171 -25.50 10.69 -15.52
CA LYS A 171 -24.76 11.95 -15.42
C LYS A 171 -24.57 12.54 -16.82
N GLU A 172 -24.10 13.79 -16.88
CA GLU A 172 -23.91 14.51 -18.16
C GLU A 172 -22.92 13.81 -19.09
N ASP A 173 -21.88 13.17 -18.51
CA ASP A 173 -20.76 12.47 -19.17
C ASP A 173 -20.95 10.94 -19.28
N VAL A 174 -22.09 10.40 -18.81
CA VAL A 174 -22.40 8.97 -18.81
C VAL A 174 -23.56 8.66 -19.75
N ALA A 175 -23.35 7.75 -20.71
CA ALA A 175 -24.42 7.28 -21.60
C ALA A 175 -25.35 6.31 -20.90
N VAL A 176 -24.80 5.33 -20.20
CA VAL A 176 -25.56 4.36 -19.40
C VAL A 176 -24.72 3.88 -18.22
N GLN A 177 -25.36 3.75 -17.08
CA GLN A 177 -24.82 3.06 -15.91
C GLN A 177 -25.54 1.74 -15.76
N VAL A 178 -24.75 0.67 -15.61
CA VAL A 178 -25.24 -0.70 -15.44
C VAL A 178 -24.73 -1.23 -14.11
N ALA A 179 -25.64 -1.67 -13.25
CA ALA A 179 -25.27 -2.31 -11.98
C ALA A 179 -25.90 -3.71 -11.89
N GLY A 180 -25.22 -4.58 -11.18
CA GLY A 180 -25.65 -5.96 -11.03
C GLY A 180 -24.84 -6.74 -10.01
N THR A 181 -24.94 -8.06 -10.09
CA THR A 181 -24.12 -8.99 -9.33
C THR A 181 -23.57 -10.05 -10.26
N PHE A 182 -22.41 -10.59 -9.93
CA PHE A 182 -21.85 -11.80 -10.55
C PHE A 182 -21.55 -12.85 -9.47
N LYS A 183 -21.58 -14.12 -9.87
CA LYS A 183 -21.41 -15.22 -8.92
C LYS A 183 -19.95 -15.67 -8.88
N LEU A 184 -19.43 -15.81 -7.65
CA LEU A 184 -18.11 -16.39 -7.37
C LEU A 184 -18.15 -17.29 -6.14
N PRO A 185 -17.27 -18.32 -6.09
CA PRO A 185 -17.04 -19.02 -4.85
C PRO A 185 -16.31 -18.10 -3.86
N THR A 186 -16.79 -18.04 -2.62
CA THR A 186 -16.01 -17.42 -1.55
C THR A 186 -15.04 -18.42 -0.93
N HIS A 187 -13.92 -17.93 -0.37
CA HIS A 187 -13.00 -18.73 0.43
C HIS A 187 -13.14 -18.40 1.93
N LEU A 188 -14.14 -17.60 2.25
CA LEU A 188 -14.45 -17.20 3.63
C LEU A 188 -15.49 -18.14 4.24
N THR A 189 -15.52 -18.20 5.55
CA THR A 189 -16.56 -18.94 6.28
C THR A 189 -17.95 -18.38 5.98
N GLY A 190 -18.98 -19.22 6.07
CA GLY A 190 -20.37 -18.83 5.78
C GLY A 190 -20.53 -18.24 4.37
N ASN A 191 -21.26 -17.15 4.28
CA ASN A 191 -21.50 -16.43 3.02
C ASN A 191 -20.44 -15.33 2.73
N GLY A 192 -19.33 -15.31 3.45
CA GLY A 192 -18.28 -14.33 3.24
C GLY A 192 -18.59 -12.89 3.67
N SER A 193 -19.65 -12.65 4.45
CA SER A 193 -20.00 -11.32 4.95
C SER A 193 -18.95 -10.75 5.93
N ALA A 194 -19.07 -9.47 6.29
CA ALA A 194 -18.18 -8.82 7.26
C ALA A 194 -18.07 -9.61 8.57
N GLY A 195 -16.85 -9.71 9.10
CA GLY A 195 -16.54 -10.52 10.29
C GLY A 195 -16.24 -12.00 10.01
N GLN A 196 -16.38 -12.46 8.77
CA GLN A 196 -15.94 -13.79 8.36
C GLN A 196 -14.42 -13.79 8.06
N LYS A 197 -13.80 -14.97 8.14
CA LYS A 197 -12.38 -15.19 7.87
C LYS A 197 -12.22 -16.39 6.94
N PHE A 198 -11.03 -16.64 6.44
CA PHE A 198 -10.78 -17.79 5.58
C PHE A 198 -11.26 -19.11 6.19
N ALA A 199 -11.86 -19.94 5.33
CA ALA A 199 -12.25 -21.30 5.65
C ALA A 199 -11.07 -22.25 5.37
N TYR A 200 -10.86 -23.20 6.26
CA TYR A 200 -9.81 -24.22 6.15
C TYR A 200 -10.39 -25.60 6.46
N ASP A 201 -9.77 -26.66 5.90
CA ASP A 201 -10.11 -28.04 6.29
C ASP A 201 -9.77 -28.33 7.76
N SER A 202 -8.77 -27.66 8.29
CA SER A 202 -8.31 -27.77 9.68
C SER A 202 -9.08 -26.82 10.61
N THR A 203 -9.47 -27.29 11.79
CA THR A 203 -10.01 -26.42 12.86
C THR A 203 -8.92 -25.58 13.56
N THR A 204 -7.66 -25.94 13.36
CA THR A 204 -6.49 -25.23 13.89
C THR A 204 -5.47 -25.04 12.75
N PRO A 205 -5.75 -24.11 11.81
CA PRO A 205 -4.90 -23.93 10.64
C PRO A 205 -3.49 -23.48 11.05
N GLY A 206 -2.50 -24.07 10.42
CA GLY A 206 -1.10 -23.69 10.53
C GLY A 206 -0.75 -22.49 9.65
N PRO A 207 0.46 -21.95 9.76
CA PRO A 207 0.88 -20.77 9.01
C PRO A 207 0.91 -20.97 7.48
N ASN A 208 1.02 -22.22 7.02
CA ASN A 208 1.09 -22.59 5.60
C ASN A 208 -0.19 -23.26 5.08
N ASP A 209 -1.24 -23.37 5.92
CA ASP A 209 -2.52 -23.91 5.44
C ASP A 209 -3.17 -22.92 4.48
N LEU A 210 -3.79 -23.47 3.44
CA LEU A 210 -4.41 -22.70 2.35
C LEU A 210 -5.93 -22.68 2.52
N PRO A 211 -6.59 -21.56 2.15
CA PRO A 211 -8.05 -21.46 2.18
C PRO A 211 -8.71 -22.44 1.20
N ILE A 212 -9.89 -22.92 1.55
CA ILE A 212 -10.69 -23.81 0.71
C ILE A 212 -11.87 -23.08 0.08
N LEU A 213 -12.34 -23.57 -1.07
CA LEU A 213 -13.56 -23.11 -1.72
C LEU A 213 -14.77 -23.31 -0.80
N GLY A 214 -15.56 -22.26 -0.65
CA GLY A 214 -16.80 -22.23 0.10
C GLY A 214 -18.04 -22.13 -0.80
N GLU A 215 -19.06 -21.42 -0.33
CA GLU A 215 -20.31 -21.23 -1.06
C GLU A 215 -20.12 -20.27 -2.25
N VAL A 216 -20.95 -20.42 -3.29
CA VAL A 216 -21.05 -19.45 -4.38
C VAL A 216 -21.94 -18.29 -3.91
N VAL A 217 -21.40 -17.08 -4.00
CA VAL A 217 -22.05 -15.85 -3.51
C VAL A 217 -22.21 -14.83 -4.64
N ASP A 218 -23.12 -13.88 -4.42
CA ASP A 218 -23.29 -12.74 -5.31
C ASP A 218 -22.32 -11.62 -4.92
N VAL A 219 -21.51 -11.19 -5.88
CA VAL A 219 -20.58 -10.06 -5.75
C VAL A 219 -21.12 -8.87 -6.53
N PRO A 220 -21.33 -7.68 -5.92
CA PRO A 220 -21.89 -6.55 -6.60
C PRO A 220 -20.89 -5.94 -7.59
N PHE A 221 -21.40 -5.35 -8.66
CA PHE A 221 -20.63 -4.53 -9.58
C PHE A 221 -21.43 -3.35 -10.12
N ILE A 222 -20.73 -2.34 -10.57
CA ILE A 222 -21.25 -1.22 -11.34
C ILE A 222 -20.29 -0.89 -12.46
N CYS A 223 -20.83 -0.59 -13.65
CA CYS A 223 -20.04 -0.14 -14.79
C CYS A 223 -20.69 1.14 -15.36
N GLN A 224 -19.85 2.01 -15.92
CA GLN A 224 -20.30 3.21 -16.62
C GLN A 224 -19.75 3.23 -18.04
N VAL A 225 -20.66 3.36 -19.02
CA VAL A 225 -20.32 3.61 -20.41
C VAL A 225 -20.21 5.13 -20.58
N PRO A 226 -19.05 5.68 -20.95
CA PRO A 226 -18.87 7.09 -21.18
C PRO A 226 -19.68 7.55 -22.40
N LYS A 227 -20.10 8.81 -22.41
CA LYS A 227 -20.97 9.36 -23.46
C LYS A 227 -20.29 9.37 -24.84
N VAL A 228 -18.98 9.50 -24.88
CA VAL A 228 -18.19 9.44 -26.12
C VAL A 228 -18.49 8.18 -26.95
N ALA A 229 -18.75 7.04 -26.32
CA ALA A 229 -19.06 5.78 -27.00
C ALA A 229 -20.36 5.81 -27.83
N VAL A 230 -21.30 6.66 -27.45
CA VAL A 230 -22.59 6.81 -28.19
C VAL A 230 -22.62 8.06 -29.07
N GLU A 231 -21.81 9.08 -28.79
CA GLU A 231 -21.62 10.26 -29.61
C GLU A 231 -20.82 9.96 -30.89
N ASP A 232 -19.81 9.08 -30.75
CA ASP A 232 -19.05 8.53 -31.87
C ASP A 232 -19.07 6.99 -31.83
N PRO A 233 -19.95 6.34 -32.61
CA PRO A 233 -20.03 4.88 -32.66
C PRO A 233 -18.76 4.17 -33.21
N SER A 234 -17.76 4.92 -33.70
CA SER A 234 -16.47 4.38 -34.08
C SER A 234 -15.53 4.19 -32.90
N THR A 235 -15.77 4.87 -31.78
CA THR A 235 -14.97 4.78 -30.54
C THR A 235 -14.87 3.33 -30.08
N VAL A 236 -13.67 2.94 -29.75
CA VAL A 236 -13.37 1.66 -29.10
C VAL A 236 -12.94 1.97 -27.67
N LEU A 237 -13.70 1.52 -26.69
CA LEU A 237 -13.42 1.74 -25.30
C LEU A 237 -12.36 0.78 -24.79
N HIS A 238 -11.54 1.22 -23.88
CA HIS A 238 -10.63 0.38 -23.10
C HIS A 238 -11.33 -0.18 -21.86
N PRO A 239 -11.15 -1.46 -21.51
CA PRO A 239 -11.67 -1.99 -20.25
C PRO A 239 -10.83 -1.48 -19.07
N GLY A 240 -11.47 -0.92 -18.07
CA GLY A 240 -10.83 -0.39 -16.87
C GLY A 240 -11.52 -0.83 -15.58
N LEU A 241 -10.74 -1.15 -14.56
CA LEU A 241 -11.22 -1.36 -13.20
C LEU A 241 -10.97 -0.11 -12.37
N TYR A 242 -11.94 0.24 -11.53
CA TYR A 242 -11.81 1.33 -10.57
C TYR A 242 -11.88 0.83 -9.14
N GLY A 243 -10.94 1.28 -8.29
CA GLY A 243 -10.90 0.98 -6.87
C GLY A 243 -11.32 2.17 -6.03
N HIS A 244 -12.36 2.00 -5.21
CA HIS A 244 -12.92 3.05 -4.34
C HIS A 244 -12.04 3.42 -3.16
N GLY A 245 -12.27 4.59 -2.56
CA GLY A 245 -11.59 5.13 -1.39
C GLY A 245 -11.96 4.44 -0.06
N LEU A 246 -11.49 5.03 1.06
CA LEU A 246 -11.58 4.45 2.40
C LEU A 246 -13.02 4.11 2.79
N LEU A 247 -13.26 2.82 3.08
CA LEU A 247 -14.56 2.28 3.50
C LEU A 247 -15.73 2.77 2.62
N GLY A 248 -15.44 3.00 1.32
CA GLY A 248 -16.40 3.38 0.31
C GLY A 248 -17.13 2.19 -0.31
N SER A 249 -17.65 2.39 -1.50
CA SER A 249 -18.34 1.35 -2.27
C SER A 249 -18.08 1.48 -3.77
N GLU A 250 -18.47 0.48 -4.54
CA GLU A 250 -18.40 0.47 -6.00
C GLU A 250 -19.11 1.69 -6.63
N TYR A 251 -20.06 2.31 -5.91
CA TYR A 251 -20.78 3.49 -6.39
C TYR A 251 -19.94 4.77 -6.41
N GLU A 252 -18.71 4.77 -5.92
CA GLU A 252 -17.80 5.92 -6.06
C GLU A 252 -17.60 6.31 -7.53
N ILE A 253 -17.59 5.35 -8.44
CA ILE A 253 -17.57 5.60 -9.89
C ILE A 253 -18.73 6.51 -10.35
N ASP A 254 -19.88 6.52 -9.66
CA ASP A 254 -21.05 7.35 -10.01
C ASP A 254 -20.95 8.78 -9.49
N TYR A 255 -20.39 8.98 -8.29
CA TYR A 255 -20.25 10.32 -7.73
C TYR A 255 -18.83 10.91 -7.91
N GLY A 256 -17.80 10.12 -8.21
CA GLY A 256 -16.46 10.59 -8.55
C GLY A 256 -16.44 11.32 -9.91
N GLY A 257 -16.35 12.65 -9.89
CA GLY A 257 -16.34 13.47 -11.10
C GLY A 257 -15.08 13.26 -11.94
N ASP A 258 -13.96 13.03 -11.28
CA ASP A 258 -12.64 12.75 -11.84
C ASP A 258 -12.61 11.44 -12.63
N VAL A 259 -13.21 10.35 -12.06
CA VAL A 259 -13.29 9.03 -12.72
C VAL A 259 -14.08 9.13 -14.03
N ARG A 260 -15.23 9.83 -14.00
CA ARG A 260 -16.05 10.02 -15.19
C ARG A 260 -15.36 10.92 -16.23
N ALA A 261 -14.65 11.96 -15.76
CA ALA A 261 -13.87 12.82 -16.64
C ALA A 261 -12.75 12.02 -17.33
N LEU A 262 -12.01 11.19 -16.59
CA LEU A 262 -10.99 10.31 -17.18
C LEU A 262 -11.62 9.31 -18.15
N ALA A 263 -12.76 8.69 -17.80
CA ALA A 263 -13.49 7.79 -18.69
C ALA A 263 -13.84 8.43 -20.03
N GLN A 264 -14.35 9.68 -20.00
CA GLN A 264 -14.73 10.45 -21.18
C GLN A 264 -13.52 10.97 -21.97
N GLU A 265 -12.45 11.39 -21.30
CA GLU A 265 -11.24 11.97 -21.91
C GLU A 265 -10.31 10.91 -22.53
N ALA A 266 -10.37 9.67 -22.04
CA ALA A 266 -9.46 8.58 -22.40
C ALA A 266 -10.17 7.33 -22.97
N ASP A 267 -11.42 7.41 -23.33
CA ASP A 267 -12.22 6.31 -23.90
C ASP A 267 -12.20 5.03 -23.02
N VAL A 268 -12.41 5.18 -21.72
CA VAL A 268 -12.39 4.05 -20.77
C VAL A 268 -13.79 3.68 -20.31
N LEU A 269 -14.11 2.39 -20.36
CA LEU A 269 -15.26 1.82 -19.67
C LEU A 269 -14.79 1.33 -18.30
N PHE A 270 -15.07 2.10 -17.24
CA PHE A 270 -14.77 1.66 -15.89
C PHE A 270 -15.87 0.79 -15.30
N CYS A 271 -15.46 -0.34 -14.71
CA CYS A 271 -16.26 -1.13 -13.80
C CYS A 271 -15.61 -1.14 -12.41
N ALA A 272 -16.43 -1.28 -11.38
CA ALA A 272 -16.00 -1.32 -9.98
C ALA A 272 -16.76 -2.42 -9.21
N THR A 273 -16.11 -2.97 -8.20
CA THR A 273 -16.72 -3.80 -7.15
C THR A 273 -16.19 -3.37 -5.79
N LYS A 274 -16.77 -3.84 -4.70
CA LYS A 274 -16.35 -3.49 -3.33
C LYS A 274 -15.00 -4.11 -2.98
N TRP A 275 -14.15 -3.33 -2.31
CA TRP A 275 -13.04 -3.87 -1.54
C TRP A 275 -13.58 -4.59 -0.30
N ALA A 276 -14.01 -5.86 -0.44
CA ALA A 276 -14.44 -6.65 0.70
C ALA A 276 -13.33 -6.65 1.77
N GLY A 277 -13.67 -6.36 3.02
CA GLY A 277 -12.73 -6.13 4.12
C GLY A 277 -12.49 -4.66 4.47
N MET A 278 -12.61 -3.74 3.49
CA MET A 278 -12.46 -2.29 3.67
C MET A 278 -13.49 -1.51 2.84
N SER A 279 -14.73 -2.00 2.78
CA SER A 279 -15.87 -1.31 2.17
C SER A 279 -16.84 -0.79 3.24
N GLU A 280 -17.87 -0.07 2.81
CA GLU A 280 -18.96 0.41 3.71
C GLU A 280 -19.61 -0.72 4.53
N ASP A 281 -19.67 -1.94 3.96
CA ASP A 281 -20.20 -3.12 4.65
C ASP A 281 -19.31 -3.58 5.81
N ASP A 282 -18.04 -3.20 5.82
CA ASP A 282 -17.02 -3.65 6.77
C ASP A 282 -16.82 -2.68 7.95
N VAL A 283 -17.46 -1.49 7.93
CA VAL A 283 -17.32 -0.48 8.99
C VAL A 283 -17.61 -1.07 10.38
N GLY A 284 -18.69 -1.84 10.51
CA GLY A 284 -19.03 -2.50 11.77
C GLY A 284 -17.97 -3.50 12.24
N ASN A 285 -17.38 -4.26 11.33
CA ASN A 285 -16.31 -5.20 11.63
C ASN A 285 -15.00 -4.48 11.98
N ALA A 286 -14.68 -3.38 11.30
CA ALA A 286 -13.53 -2.54 11.64
C ALA A 286 -13.62 -2.03 13.08
N VAL A 287 -14.80 -1.51 13.49
CA VAL A 287 -15.06 -1.07 14.88
C VAL A 287 -14.83 -2.20 15.88
N VAL A 288 -15.42 -3.39 15.64
CA VAL A 288 -15.24 -4.56 16.52
C VAL A 288 -13.78 -5.00 16.58
N SER A 289 -13.07 -4.98 15.45
CA SER A 289 -11.67 -5.36 15.38
C SER A 289 -10.74 -4.37 16.10
N LEU A 290 -11.06 -3.08 16.08
CA LEU A 290 -10.30 -2.07 16.82
C LEU A 290 -10.54 -2.12 18.34
N GLN A 291 -11.71 -2.60 18.79
CA GLN A 291 -11.99 -2.83 20.21
C GLN A 291 -11.35 -4.12 20.74
N ASP A 292 -11.15 -5.11 19.89
CA ASP A 292 -10.45 -6.37 20.19
C ASP A 292 -9.64 -6.81 18.97
N LEU A 293 -8.34 -6.50 18.98
CA LEU A 293 -7.43 -6.75 17.86
C LEU A 293 -7.25 -8.23 17.51
N SER A 294 -7.72 -9.16 18.36
CA SER A 294 -7.77 -10.59 18.04
C SER A 294 -8.75 -10.92 16.89
N ASN A 295 -9.67 -9.99 16.58
CA ASN A 295 -10.60 -10.11 15.45
C ASN A 295 -10.00 -9.60 14.12
N PHE A 296 -8.83 -8.97 14.12
CA PHE A 296 -8.25 -8.36 12.92
C PHE A 296 -8.04 -9.33 11.74
N PRO A 297 -7.80 -10.65 11.93
CA PRO A 297 -7.79 -11.60 10.82
C PRO A 297 -9.05 -11.56 9.95
N THR A 298 -10.22 -11.17 10.50
CA THR A 298 -11.46 -11.03 9.73
C THR A 298 -11.41 -9.87 8.72
N VAL A 299 -10.57 -8.86 8.96
CA VAL A 299 -10.29 -7.77 8.03
C VAL A 299 -9.30 -8.24 6.96
N ALA A 300 -8.14 -8.75 7.39
CA ALA A 300 -7.06 -9.16 6.51
C ALA A 300 -7.44 -10.29 5.52
N ASP A 301 -8.22 -11.27 5.98
CA ASP A 301 -8.66 -12.37 5.12
C ASP A 301 -9.68 -11.89 4.08
N ARG A 302 -10.62 -11.02 4.50
CA ARG A 302 -11.60 -10.44 3.56
C ARG A 302 -10.97 -9.51 2.53
N LEU A 303 -9.89 -8.79 2.88
CA LEU A 303 -9.16 -7.95 1.92
C LEU A 303 -8.60 -8.78 0.77
N GLN A 304 -8.02 -9.94 1.07
CA GLN A 304 -7.52 -10.85 0.05
C GLN A 304 -8.66 -11.36 -0.87
N GLN A 305 -9.82 -11.67 -0.31
CA GLN A 305 -11.01 -12.01 -1.12
C GLN A 305 -11.46 -10.82 -1.97
N GLY A 306 -11.45 -9.61 -1.43
CA GLY A 306 -11.82 -8.38 -2.15
C GLY A 306 -10.92 -8.11 -3.36
N ILE A 307 -9.61 -8.30 -3.21
CA ILE A 307 -8.65 -8.20 -4.32
C ILE A 307 -8.99 -9.23 -5.42
N VAL A 308 -9.29 -10.48 -5.04
CA VAL A 308 -9.62 -11.53 -6.01
C VAL A 308 -10.99 -11.29 -6.66
N ASN A 309 -11.96 -10.70 -5.95
CA ASN A 309 -13.23 -10.29 -6.55
C ASN A 309 -13.02 -9.24 -7.66
N MET A 310 -12.10 -8.29 -7.46
CA MET A 310 -11.73 -7.30 -8.47
C MET A 310 -11.06 -7.97 -9.70
N ILE A 311 -10.16 -8.93 -9.48
CA ILE A 311 -9.54 -9.72 -10.56
C ILE A 311 -10.62 -10.45 -11.37
N ALA A 312 -11.55 -11.09 -10.67
CA ALA A 312 -12.65 -11.82 -11.31
C ALA A 312 -13.58 -10.90 -12.14
N LEU A 313 -13.89 -9.70 -11.63
CA LEU A 313 -14.63 -8.69 -12.41
C LEU A 313 -13.88 -8.34 -13.69
N GLY A 314 -12.59 -8.08 -13.63
CA GLY A 314 -11.76 -7.78 -14.80
C GLY A 314 -11.75 -8.93 -15.81
N ARG A 315 -11.68 -10.19 -15.34
CA ARG A 315 -11.78 -11.38 -16.20
C ARG A 315 -13.14 -11.45 -16.89
N LEU A 316 -14.23 -11.20 -16.16
CA LEU A 316 -15.59 -11.20 -16.72
C LEU A 316 -15.86 -10.03 -17.67
N MET A 317 -15.13 -8.93 -17.57
CA MET A 317 -15.18 -7.84 -18.56
C MET A 317 -14.53 -8.22 -19.90
N ASN A 318 -13.51 -9.09 -19.88
CA ASN A 318 -12.70 -9.45 -21.05
C ASN A 318 -13.07 -10.82 -21.66
N THR A 319 -14.15 -11.44 -21.20
CA THR A 319 -14.64 -12.73 -21.72
C THR A 319 -15.77 -12.49 -22.72
N ASP A 320 -15.78 -13.22 -23.84
CA ASP A 320 -16.77 -13.06 -24.92
C ASP A 320 -18.23 -13.18 -24.43
N ASP A 321 -18.49 -14.12 -23.51
CA ASP A 321 -19.81 -14.31 -22.86
C ASP A 321 -19.90 -13.62 -21.50
N GLY A 322 -19.02 -12.66 -21.23
CA GLY A 322 -18.92 -11.98 -19.96
C GLY A 322 -19.91 -10.81 -19.81
N ILE A 323 -19.74 -10.05 -18.74
CA ILE A 323 -20.67 -8.99 -18.30
C ILE A 323 -20.90 -7.96 -19.42
N LEU A 324 -19.86 -7.54 -20.16
CA LEU A 324 -19.97 -6.51 -21.20
C LEU A 324 -20.68 -7.00 -22.47
N SER A 325 -20.97 -8.29 -22.61
CA SER A 325 -21.79 -8.84 -23.71
C SER A 325 -23.28 -8.66 -23.48
N ASP A 326 -23.70 -8.24 -22.28
CA ASP A 326 -25.12 -8.05 -21.96
C ASP A 326 -25.74 -6.87 -22.75
N PRO A 327 -26.97 -7.04 -23.32
CA PRO A 327 -27.67 -5.97 -24.03
C PRO A 327 -27.85 -4.66 -23.24
N ALA A 328 -27.73 -4.69 -21.92
CA ALA A 328 -27.76 -3.50 -21.06
C ALA A 328 -26.68 -2.46 -21.40
N PHE A 329 -25.56 -2.91 -21.97
CA PHE A 329 -24.47 -2.02 -22.40
C PHE A 329 -24.67 -1.39 -23.78
N GLY A 330 -25.63 -1.89 -24.59
CA GLY A 330 -25.87 -1.44 -25.96
C GLY A 330 -24.79 -1.93 -26.94
N ASP A 331 -24.69 -1.27 -28.10
CA ASP A 331 -23.76 -1.64 -29.18
C ASP A 331 -22.38 -0.99 -29.00
N ILE A 332 -21.78 -1.12 -27.79
CA ILE A 332 -20.42 -0.59 -27.53
C ILE A 332 -19.34 -1.51 -28.09
N LYS A 333 -18.18 -0.94 -28.39
CA LYS A 333 -16.96 -1.68 -28.73
C LYS A 333 -15.98 -1.55 -27.59
N VAL A 334 -15.53 -2.67 -27.05
CA VAL A 334 -14.50 -2.70 -26.01
C VAL A 334 -13.35 -3.58 -26.49
N ALA A 335 -12.13 -3.09 -26.42
CA ALA A 335 -10.94 -3.83 -26.80
C ALA A 335 -9.69 -3.24 -26.12
N GLY A 336 -8.64 -4.05 -26.02
CA GLY A 336 -7.36 -3.66 -25.42
C GLY A 336 -7.12 -4.35 -24.11
N ASP A 337 -6.00 -3.99 -23.50
CA ASP A 337 -5.57 -4.54 -22.20
C ASP A 337 -6.42 -3.96 -21.06
N LEU A 338 -6.66 -4.77 -20.06
CA LEU A 338 -7.31 -4.34 -18.83
C LEU A 338 -6.37 -3.43 -18.05
N VAL A 339 -6.87 -2.25 -17.70
CA VAL A 339 -6.12 -1.28 -16.88
C VAL A 339 -6.79 -1.07 -15.53
N TYR A 340 -6.04 -0.51 -14.60
CA TYR A 340 -6.55 -0.18 -13.27
C TYR A 340 -6.29 1.29 -12.92
N TYR A 341 -7.27 1.92 -12.29
CA TYR A 341 -7.14 3.20 -11.59
C TYR A 341 -7.81 3.12 -10.22
N GLY A 342 -7.17 3.67 -9.21
CA GLY A 342 -7.75 3.83 -7.88
C GLY A 342 -7.08 4.95 -7.12
N ASN A 343 -7.84 5.67 -6.30
CA ASN A 343 -7.36 6.79 -5.50
C ASN A 343 -7.46 6.47 -4.00
N SER A 344 -6.56 7.03 -3.17
CA SER A 344 -6.59 6.83 -1.72
C SER A 344 -6.47 5.34 -1.36
N GLN A 345 -7.39 4.76 -0.60
CA GLN A 345 -7.44 3.32 -0.39
C GLN A 345 -7.40 2.53 -1.71
N GLY A 346 -8.04 3.04 -2.78
CA GLY A 346 -7.96 2.44 -4.11
C GLY A 346 -6.53 2.43 -4.66
N GLY A 347 -5.73 3.46 -4.40
CA GLY A 347 -4.30 3.51 -4.70
C GLY A 347 -3.51 2.48 -3.89
N ILE A 348 -3.76 2.39 -2.58
CA ILE A 348 -3.10 1.45 -1.66
C ILE A 348 -3.42 -0.01 -2.03
N MET A 349 -4.69 -0.35 -2.18
CA MET A 349 -5.13 -1.70 -2.57
C MET A 349 -4.77 -2.03 -4.02
N GLY A 350 -4.66 -1.01 -4.87
CA GLY A 350 -4.24 -1.11 -6.25
C GLY A 350 -2.83 -1.69 -6.42
N SER A 351 -1.93 -1.42 -5.48
CA SER A 351 -0.59 -2.02 -5.45
C SER A 351 -0.66 -3.54 -5.33
N ALA A 352 -1.42 -4.04 -4.35
CA ALA A 352 -1.62 -5.48 -4.15
C ALA A 352 -2.36 -6.11 -5.34
N LEU A 353 -3.43 -5.46 -5.84
CA LEU A 353 -4.16 -5.91 -7.03
C LEU A 353 -3.24 -6.03 -8.25
N THR A 354 -2.43 -5.01 -8.50
CA THR A 354 -1.48 -5.01 -9.63
C THR A 354 -0.47 -6.14 -9.49
N ALA A 355 0.06 -6.39 -8.30
CA ALA A 355 1.01 -7.49 -8.06
C ALA A 355 0.38 -8.86 -8.33
N VAL A 356 -0.86 -9.09 -7.86
CA VAL A 356 -1.52 -10.41 -7.84
C VAL A 356 -2.26 -10.72 -9.15
N SER A 357 -2.76 -9.70 -9.86
CA SER A 357 -3.55 -9.90 -11.09
C SER A 357 -2.70 -10.45 -12.25
N PRO A 358 -3.15 -11.49 -12.96
CA PRO A 358 -2.52 -11.93 -14.20
C PRO A 358 -2.88 -11.04 -15.40
N ASP A 359 -3.93 -10.21 -15.30
CA ASP A 359 -4.53 -9.52 -16.44
C ASP A 359 -4.18 -8.03 -16.51
N ILE A 360 -3.68 -7.45 -15.40
CA ILE A 360 -3.30 -6.03 -15.30
C ILE A 360 -1.80 -5.87 -15.47
N SER A 361 -1.37 -5.14 -16.50
CA SER A 361 0.03 -4.76 -16.72
C SER A 361 0.31 -3.31 -16.33
N ARG A 362 -0.69 -2.45 -16.35
CA ARG A 362 -0.56 -1.02 -16.04
C ARG A 362 -1.63 -0.54 -15.09
N ALA A 363 -1.21 0.25 -14.12
CA ALA A 363 -2.09 0.84 -13.13
C ALA A 363 -1.71 2.29 -12.84
N VAL A 364 -2.73 3.11 -12.54
CA VAL A 364 -2.54 4.42 -11.92
C VAL A 364 -2.96 4.33 -10.47
N LEU A 365 -2.05 4.69 -9.58
CA LEU A 365 -2.24 4.71 -8.14
C LEU A 365 -2.27 6.17 -7.68
N GLY A 366 -3.46 6.69 -7.45
CA GLY A 366 -3.66 8.04 -6.94
C GLY A 366 -3.46 8.08 -5.43
N VAL A 367 -2.61 8.99 -4.96
CA VAL A 367 -2.26 9.20 -3.55
C VAL A 367 -2.06 7.87 -2.79
N PRO A 368 -1.19 6.96 -3.31
CA PRO A 368 -0.98 5.64 -2.75
C PRO A 368 -0.07 5.68 -1.53
N ALA A 369 -0.02 4.60 -0.79
CA ALA A 369 0.91 4.40 0.33
C ALA A 369 1.24 2.93 0.55
N THR A 370 2.44 2.66 1.02
CA THR A 370 2.82 1.48 1.80
C THR A 370 3.57 1.97 3.03
N ASN A 371 3.39 1.44 4.19
CA ASN A 371 2.39 0.51 4.72
C ASN A 371 1.45 1.23 5.70
N TYR A 372 0.35 0.60 6.12
CA TYR A 372 -0.57 1.19 7.09
C TYR A 372 0.08 1.49 8.44
N GLY A 373 1.04 0.68 8.90
CA GLY A 373 1.76 0.93 10.15
C GLY A 373 2.54 2.26 10.15
N LEU A 374 3.03 2.72 8.99
CA LEU A 374 3.62 4.04 8.81
C LEU A 374 2.56 5.12 8.65
N LEU A 375 1.49 4.81 7.89
CA LEU A 375 0.47 5.76 7.46
C LEU A 375 -0.46 6.21 8.61
N LEU A 376 -1.04 5.25 9.35
CA LEU A 376 -2.19 5.53 10.24
C LEU A 376 -1.93 6.65 11.25
N LEU A 377 -0.78 6.67 11.91
CA LEU A 377 -0.43 7.72 12.88
C LEU A 377 -0.11 9.07 12.24
N ARG A 378 -0.13 9.17 10.90
CA ARG A 378 0.14 10.37 10.12
C ARG A 378 -1.06 10.81 9.28
N SER A 379 -2.22 10.18 9.48
CA SER A 379 -3.45 10.40 8.73
C SER A 379 -4.54 10.96 9.63
N ILE A 380 -5.19 12.05 9.19
CA ILE A 380 -6.38 12.59 9.87
C ILE A 380 -7.56 11.61 9.84
N ASP A 381 -7.59 10.71 8.86
CA ASP A 381 -8.64 9.69 8.75
C ASP A 381 -8.61 8.70 9.90
N PHE A 382 -7.43 8.48 10.50
CA PHE A 382 -7.30 7.53 11.59
C PHE A 382 -7.77 8.08 12.95
N ASP A 383 -7.87 9.38 13.14
CA ASP A 383 -8.23 10.00 14.44
C ASP A 383 -9.53 9.43 15.03
N GLN A 384 -10.55 9.27 14.18
CA GLN A 384 -11.83 8.68 14.61
C GLN A 384 -11.70 7.21 15.02
N TYR A 385 -10.86 6.45 14.32
CA TYR A 385 -10.62 5.02 14.59
C TYR A 385 -9.72 4.82 15.81
N GLU A 386 -8.73 5.67 16.01
CA GLU A 386 -7.92 5.67 17.23
C GLU A 386 -8.79 5.91 18.47
N SER A 387 -9.76 6.81 18.38
CA SER A 387 -10.74 7.07 19.45
C SER A 387 -11.58 5.84 19.81
N ILE A 388 -11.79 4.90 18.87
CA ILE A 388 -12.47 3.63 19.11
C ILE A 388 -11.55 2.63 19.82
N MET A 389 -10.25 2.67 19.54
CA MET A 389 -9.25 1.81 20.20
C MET A 389 -8.98 2.24 21.65
N GLU A 390 -9.01 3.54 21.95
CA GLU A 390 -8.56 4.11 23.22
C GLU A 390 -9.22 3.48 24.46
N PRO A 391 -10.52 3.21 24.53
CA PRO A 391 -11.14 2.57 25.69
C PRO A 391 -10.62 1.15 25.98
N ALA A 392 -10.24 0.39 24.94
CA ALA A 392 -9.71 -0.96 25.08
C ALA A 392 -8.19 -0.98 25.28
N TYR A 393 -7.49 -0.01 24.68
CA TYR A 393 -6.04 0.15 24.70
C TYR A 393 -5.68 1.60 25.14
N PRO A 394 -5.81 1.93 26.44
CA PRO A 394 -5.71 3.32 26.90
C PRO A 394 -4.31 3.94 26.78
N SER A 395 -3.25 3.11 26.77
CA SER A 395 -1.88 3.57 26.59
C SER A 395 -1.63 3.91 25.11
N ARG A 396 -1.24 5.14 24.80
CA ARG A 396 -0.84 5.55 23.44
C ARG A 396 0.33 4.71 22.94
N ARG A 397 1.33 4.48 23.80
CA ARG A 397 2.47 3.64 23.48
C ARG A 397 2.05 2.24 23.06
N ASP A 398 1.11 1.63 23.80
CA ASP A 398 0.64 0.27 23.49
C ASP A 398 -0.17 0.24 22.18
N ARG A 399 -0.93 1.31 21.87
CA ARG A 399 -1.61 1.47 20.56
C ARG A 399 -0.60 1.55 19.43
N THR A 400 0.44 2.37 19.53
CA THR A 400 1.50 2.48 18.52
C THR A 400 2.20 1.13 18.27
N ILE A 401 2.51 0.38 19.34
CA ILE A 401 3.07 -0.98 19.22
C ILE A 401 2.07 -1.92 18.54
N ALA A 402 0.80 -1.87 18.92
CA ALA A 402 -0.24 -2.72 18.36
C ALA A 402 -0.43 -2.46 16.87
N ILE A 403 -0.48 -1.20 16.42
CA ILE A 403 -0.57 -0.83 15.01
C ILE A 403 0.62 -1.40 14.23
N SER A 404 1.84 -1.27 14.77
CA SER A 404 3.05 -1.84 14.15
C SER A 404 3.00 -3.37 14.06
N LEU A 405 2.42 -4.06 15.06
CA LEU A 405 2.24 -5.51 15.03
C LEU A 405 1.12 -5.95 14.07
N LEU A 406 0.06 -5.16 13.95
CA LEU A 406 -1.02 -5.42 12.99
C LEU A 406 -0.54 -5.37 11.55
N GLN A 407 0.57 -4.66 11.27
CA GLN A 407 1.15 -4.63 9.93
C GLN A 407 1.44 -6.03 9.39
N MET A 408 1.84 -6.99 10.23
CA MET A 408 2.03 -8.38 9.81
C MET A 408 0.76 -9.05 9.25
N LEU A 409 -0.43 -8.53 9.57
CA LEU A 409 -1.69 -8.96 8.99
C LEU A 409 -2.10 -8.08 7.81
N TRP A 410 -1.88 -6.76 7.92
CA TRP A 410 -2.09 -5.82 6.81
C TRP A 410 -1.28 -6.21 5.57
N ASP A 411 -0.01 -6.61 5.72
CA ASP A 411 0.87 -7.05 4.62
C ASP A 411 0.23 -8.11 3.71
N ARG A 412 -0.74 -8.88 4.21
CA ARG A 412 -1.46 -9.87 3.40
C ARG A 412 -2.60 -9.28 2.57
N GLY A 413 -3.03 -8.08 2.86
CA GLY A 413 -4.19 -7.44 2.25
C GLY A 413 -3.95 -6.05 1.68
N GLU A 414 -2.73 -5.52 1.71
CA GLU A 414 -2.39 -4.20 1.15
C GLU A 414 -1.03 -4.21 0.46
N GLY A 415 -0.63 -3.09 -0.16
CA GLY A 415 0.58 -2.99 -0.97
C GLY A 415 1.88 -3.43 -0.29
N GLY A 416 2.00 -3.26 1.03
CA GLY A 416 3.24 -3.53 1.78
C GLY A 416 3.79 -4.93 1.60
N GLY A 417 2.92 -5.95 1.55
CA GLY A 417 3.33 -7.33 1.34
C GLY A 417 3.51 -7.74 -0.12
N TYR A 418 3.25 -6.85 -1.08
CA TYR A 418 3.24 -7.19 -2.51
C TYR A 418 4.13 -6.30 -3.36
N ILE A 419 4.62 -5.20 -2.83
CA ILE A 419 5.31 -4.18 -3.60
C ILE A 419 6.57 -4.70 -4.29
N ASN A 420 7.31 -5.61 -3.66
CA ASN A 420 8.47 -6.26 -4.26
C ASN A 420 8.11 -7.15 -5.46
N HIS A 421 6.83 -7.55 -5.58
CA HIS A 421 6.32 -8.48 -6.59
C HIS A 421 5.66 -7.80 -7.80
N ILE A 422 5.62 -6.47 -7.86
CA ILE A 422 5.10 -5.76 -9.04
C ILE A 422 6.15 -5.78 -10.15
N THR A 423 7.39 -5.38 -9.84
CA THR A 423 8.42 -5.13 -10.86
C THR A 423 9.67 -6.00 -10.72
N ARG A 424 10.01 -6.49 -9.52
CA ARG A 424 11.30 -7.15 -9.24
C ARG A 424 11.22 -8.67 -9.19
N ASP A 425 10.23 -9.21 -8.49
CA ASP A 425 10.05 -10.65 -8.29
C ASP A 425 8.58 -11.03 -8.52
N PRO A 426 8.13 -11.04 -9.80
CA PRO A 426 6.72 -11.24 -10.14
C PRO A 426 6.16 -12.55 -9.58
N LEU A 427 4.95 -12.49 -9.05
CA LEU A 427 4.26 -13.65 -8.49
C LEU A 427 3.92 -14.69 -9.58
N PRO A 428 3.85 -15.97 -9.22
CA PRO A 428 3.46 -17.01 -10.19
C PRO A 428 2.17 -16.70 -10.94
N GLY A 429 2.17 -16.90 -12.25
CA GLY A 429 1.00 -16.68 -13.10
C GLY A 429 0.70 -15.22 -13.45
N THR A 430 1.57 -14.26 -13.07
CA THR A 430 1.40 -12.85 -13.41
C THR A 430 2.33 -12.41 -14.55
N GLN A 431 2.06 -11.22 -15.10
CA GLN A 431 2.90 -10.63 -16.16
C GLN A 431 4.24 -10.14 -15.60
N LEU A 432 5.27 -10.08 -16.44
CA LEU A 432 6.64 -9.72 -16.05
C LEU A 432 6.97 -8.24 -16.24
N ASP A 433 6.16 -7.50 -16.98
CA ASP A 433 6.42 -6.12 -17.43
C ASP A 433 5.41 -5.12 -16.87
N LYS A 434 4.99 -5.33 -15.63
CA LYS A 434 4.07 -4.43 -14.95
C LYS A 434 4.70 -3.08 -14.66
N ALA A 435 3.88 -2.02 -14.77
CA ALA A 435 4.29 -0.67 -14.44
C ALA A 435 3.14 0.09 -13.74
N VAL A 436 3.50 0.98 -12.83
CA VAL A 436 2.55 1.85 -12.14
C VAL A 436 2.95 3.32 -12.26
N LEU A 437 1.96 4.18 -12.46
CA LEU A 437 2.08 5.63 -12.31
C LEU A 437 1.50 6.01 -10.96
N MET A 438 2.31 6.65 -10.12
CA MET A 438 1.90 7.14 -8.81
C MET A 438 1.73 8.65 -8.88
N HIS A 439 0.52 9.17 -8.68
CA HIS A 439 0.27 10.59 -8.47
C HIS A 439 0.14 10.86 -6.97
N VAL A 440 0.92 11.77 -6.44
CA VAL A 440 0.99 12.06 -5.01
C VAL A 440 0.68 13.52 -4.76
N ALA A 441 -0.22 13.81 -3.84
CA ALA A 441 -0.51 15.15 -3.36
C ALA A 441 0.55 15.59 -2.35
N TRP A 442 1.15 16.78 -2.55
CA TRP A 442 2.15 17.31 -1.64
C TRP A 442 1.51 17.92 -0.40
N GLY A 443 1.84 17.40 0.77
CA GLY A 443 1.27 17.83 2.04
C GLY A 443 -0.07 17.19 2.37
N ASP A 444 -0.37 16.03 1.79
CA ASP A 444 -1.61 15.27 1.97
C ASP A 444 -1.91 14.98 3.44
N HIS A 445 -3.11 15.32 3.88
CA HIS A 445 -3.55 15.12 5.26
C HIS A 445 -4.02 13.69 5.54
N GLN A 446 -4.45 12.96 4.51
CA GLN A 446 -5.02 11.61 4.63
C GLN A 446 -3.97 10.54 4.32
N VAL A 447 -3.17 10.72 3.26
CA VAL A 447 -2.17 9.75 2.81
C VAL A 447 -0.80 10.41 2.66
N SER A 448 0.02 10.28 3.70
CA SER A 448 1.34 10.91 3.76
C SER A 448 2.25 10.53 2.58
N GLU A 449 2.85 11.54 1.94
CA GLU A 449 3.84 11.35 0.87
C GLU A 449 5.06 10.52 1.31
N LEU A 450 5.37 10.42 2.62
CA LEU A 450 6.46 9.55 3.10
C LEU A 450 6.19 8.08 2.77
N ALA A 451 4.93 7.64 2.88
CA ALA A 451 4.53 6.27 2.57
C ALA A 451 4.56 6.02 1.05
N ALA A 452 4.18 7.02 0.25
CA ALA A 452 4.29 6.96 -1.21
C ALA A 452 5.75 6.91 -1.68
N PHE A 453 6.67 7.67 -1.07
CA PHE A 453 8.09 7.57 -1.36
C PHE A 453 8.69 6.20 -0.99
N ASN A 454 8.23 5.59 0.10
CA ASN A 454 8.64 4.22 0.45
C ASN A 454 8.19 3.23 -0.62
N GLU A 455 6.97 3.36 -1.09
CA GLU A 455 6.42 2.57 -2.18
C GLU A 455 7.25 2.73 -3.45
N ALA A 456 7.50 3.97 -3.88
CA ALA A 456 8.27 4.26 -5.08
C ALA A 456 9.70 3.68 -5.04
N ARG A 457 10.42 3.82 -3.90
CA ARG A 457 11.75 3.23 -3.73
C ARG A 457 11.72 1.70 -3.78
N SER A 458 10.71 1.10 -3.18
CA SER A 458 10.53 -0.36 -3.16
C SER A 458 10.25 -0.91 -4.55
N LEU A 459 9.44 -0.23 -5.35
CA LEU A 459 9.18 -0.52 -6.75
C LEU A 459 10.41 -0.33 -7.65
N GLY A 460 11.35 0.52 -7.26
CA GLY A 460 12.38 1.04 -8.16
C GLY A 460 11.79 1.98 -9.21
N ALA A 461 10.74 2.72 -8.83
CA ALA A 461 10.14 3.72 -9.70
C ALA A 461 11.11 4.88 -9.96
N LYS A 462 10.93 5.55 -11.10
CA LYS A 462 11.60 6.83 -11.39
C LYS A 462 10.75 7.98 -10.88
N ILE A 463 11.40 9.11 -10.54
CA ILE A 463 10.71 10.31 -10.07
C ILE A 463 10.79 11.44 -11.08
N TYR A 464 9.69 12.17 -11.28
CA TYR A 464 9.69 13.39 -12.07
C TYR A 464 10.38 14.54 -11.32
N ARG A 465 11.26 15.28 -12.03
CA ARG A 465 12.01 16.40 -11.47
C ARG A 465 11.84 17.68 -12.29
N PRO A 466 11.82 18.88 -11.63
CA PRO A 466 11.94 19.08 -10.16
C PRO A 466 10.74 18.53 -9.41
N VAL A 467 10.96 17.94 -8.22
CA VAL A 467 9.91 17.28 -7.42
C VAL A 467 8.87 18.29 -6.96
N VAL A 468 9.32 19.38 -6.35
CA VAL A 468 8.52 20.55 -5.92
C VAL A 468 9.33 21.82 -6.15
N ALA A 469 8.71 22.98 -6.00
CA ALA A 469 9.40 24.27 -6.11
C ALA A 469 10.43 24.46 -4.98
N ASP A 470 11.42 25.33 -5.21
CA ASP A 470 12.45 25.66 -4.24
C ASP A 470 11.85 26.12 -2.91
N GLY A 471 12.32 25.52 -1.80
CA GLY A 471 11.86 25.83 -0.46
C GLY A 471 10.54 25.15 -0.06
N ARG A 472 9.96 24.32 -0.93
CA ARG A 472 8.74 23.57 -0.68
C ARG A 472 8.97 22.18 -0.09
N SER A 473 10.20 21.74 0.11
CA SER A 473 10.51 20.45 0.74
C SER A 473 11.33 20.64 2.01
N ARG A 474 11.13 19.78 2.99
CA ARG A 474 12.00 19.63 4.17
C ARG A 474 13.16 18.69 3.90
N GLU A 475 13.08 17.85 2.85
CA GLU A 475 14.15 16.93 2.49
C GLU A 475 15.35 17.69 1.93
N THR A 476 16.55 17.30 2.33
CA THR A 476 17.83 17.81 1.78
C THR A 476 17.91 17.53 0.28
N THR A 477 17.46 16.34 -0.14
CA THR A 477 17.34 15.92 -1.54
C THR A 477 15.95 15.35 -1.77
N PRO A 478 14.98 16.16 -2.25
CA PRO A 478 13.61 15.67 -2.45
C PRO A 478 13.56 14.42 -3.33
N GLY A 479 12.90 13.36 -2.83
CA GLY A 479 12.85 12.07 -3.50
C GLY A 479 14.21 11.38 -3.60
N TRP A 480 15.03 11.48 -2.56
CA TRP A 480 16.32 10.77 -2.48
C TRP A 480 16.16 9.27 -2.76
N GLY A 481 17.14 8.69 -3.46
CA GLY A 481 17.18 7.27 -3.81
C GLY A 481 16.34 6.88 -5.03
N LEU A 482 15.68 7.85 -5.68
CA LEU A 482 14.92 7.63 -6.91
C LEU A 482 15.62 8.26 -8.11
N ASP A 483 15.75 7.49 -9.20
CA ASP A 483 16.29 7.98 -10.47
C ASP A 483 15.29 8.92 -11.15
N SER A 484 15.80 9.90 -11.92
CA SER A 484 14.93 10.81 -12.67
C SER A 484 14.27 10.12 -13.85
N VAL A 485 12.98 10.39 -14.06
CA VAL A 485 12.26 10.02 -15.29
C VAL A 485 12.45 11.11 -16.34
N THR A 486 12.43 10.71 -17.60
CA THR A 486 12.41 11.61 -18.77
C THR A 486 11.21 11.32 -19.64
N ASP A 487 10.78 12.32 -20.41
CA ASP A 487 9.68 12.19 -21.36
C ASP A 487 9.89 11.01 -22.32
N GLY A 488 8.89 10.16 -22.47
CA GLY A 488 8.94 8.92 -23.26
C GLY A 488 9.55 7.70 -22.54
N ASP A 489 9.98 7.83 -21.27
CA ASP A 489 10.44 6.69 -20.48
C ASP A 489 9.29 5.70 -20.22
N THR A 490 9.65 4.43 -20.10
CA THR A 490 8.74 3.35 -19.70
C THR A 490 9.04 2.88 -18.28
N GLY A 491 8.13 2.11 -17.69
CA GLY A 491 8.27 1.58 -16.33
C GLY A 491 7.54 2.41 -15.30
N SER A 492 7.74 2.09 -14.02
CA SER A 492 7.02 2.75 -12.92
C SER A 492 7.54 4.16 -12.65
N VAL A 493 6.63 5.09 -12.37
CA VAL A 493 6.94 6.52 -12.16
C VAL A 493 6.14 7.08 -10.98
N ILE A 494 6.77 7.96 -10.22
CA ILE A 494 6.12 8.80 -9.21
C ILE A 494 6.19 10.28 -9.63
N VAL A 495 5.05 10.98 -9.54
CA VAL A 495 4.90 12.42 -9.82
C VAL A 495 4.26 13.08 -8.61
N ILE A 496 4.90 14.13 -8.13
CA ILE A 496 4.38 14.94 -7.03
C ILE A 496 3.62 16.14 -7.58
N TRP A 497 2.40 16.33 -7.10
CA TRP A 497 1.51 17.44 -7.47
C TRP A 497 1.35 18.38 -6.27
N ASP A 498 1.78 19.64 -6.39
CA ASP A 498 1.75 20.64 -5.32
C ASP A 498 0.65 21.69 -5.60
N SER A 499 -0.38 21.71 -4.78
CA SER A 499 -1.45 22.73 -4.81
C SER A 499 -1.24 23.89 -3.80
N GLY A 500 -0.07 23.92 -3.17
CA GLY A 500 0.29 24.94 -2.19
C GLY A 500 -0.23 24.65 -0.77
N ALA A 501 -0.50 23.40 -0.43
CA ALA A 501 -0.81 22.96 0.94
C ALA A 501 0.42 23.10 1.86
N ASP A 502 0.22 23.08 3.17
CA ASP A 502 1.30 23.08 4.13
C ASP A 502 2.14 21.79 4.03
N MET A 503 3.44 21.91 4.30
CA MET A 503 4.33 20.73 4.33
C MET A 503 4.00 19.85 5.54
N ILE A 504 4.11 18.52 5.37
CA ILE A 504 3.92 17.56 6.47
C ILE A 504 4.79 17.89 7.70
N PRO A 505 4.32 17.57 8.93
CA PRO A 505 5.09 17.77 10.14
C PRO A 505 6.35 16.90 10.20
N LEU A 506 7.32 17.28 11.02
CA LEU A 506 8.54 16.50 11.23
C LEU A 506 8.31 15.25 12.10
N GLY A 507 7.30 15.27 12.97
CA GLY A 507 7.00 14.19 13.91
C GLY A 507 5.95 13.21 13.40
N VAL A 508 5.65 12.21 14.24
CA VAL A 508 4.62 11.19 14.00
C VAL A 508 3.26 11.77 14.38
N THR A 509 2.73 12.61 13.51
CA THR A 509 1.43 13.28 13.69
C THR A 509 0.82 13.61 12.33
N PRO A 510 -0.51 13.60 12.19
CA PRO A 510 -1.17 14.03 10.97
C PRO A 510 -0.80 15.48 10.58
N PRO A 511 -0.76 15.78 9.28
CA PRO A 511 -0.70 17.16 8.82
C PRO A 511 -1.95 17.93 9.22
N GLY A 512 -1.86 19.26 9.18
CA GLY A 512 -2.96 20.18 9.41
C GLY A 512 -2.82 21.37 8.48
N GLY A 513 -3.84 22.20 8.41
CA GLY A 513 -3.86 23.37 7.53
C GLY A 513 -5.28 23.70 7.08
N GLU A 514 -5.41 24.77 6.30
CA GLU A 514 -6.72 25.20 5.78
C GLU A 514 -7.19 24.37 4.58
N HIS A 515 -6.27 23.68 3.91
CA HIS A 515 -6.53 22.95 2.67
C HIS A 515 -5.86 21.56 2.71
N ASP A 516 -6.67 20.53 2.56
CA ASP A 516 -6.23 19.16 2.34
C ASP A 516 -6.09 18.89 0.84
N PRO A 517 -4.89 18.62 0.32
CA PRO A 517 -4.67 18.46 -1.12
C PRO A 517 -5.01 17.06 -1.66
N HIS A 518 -5.58 16.19 -0.85
CA HIS A 518 -5.80 14.77 -1.16
C HIS A 518 -6.47 14.52 -2.52
N GLU A 519 -7.44 15.37 -2.87
CA GLU A 519 -8.21 15.24 -4.11
C GLU A 519 -7.60 16.00 -5.30
N ASP A 520 -6.69 16.95 -5.05
CA ASP A 520 -6.25 17.92 -6.05
C ASP A 520 -5.62 17.29 -7.30
N PRO A 521 -4.74 16.24 -7.21
CA PRO A 521 -4.15 15.66 -8.41
C PRO A 521 -5.18 15.04 -9.36
N ARG A 522 -6.19 14.32 -8.84
CA ARG A 522 -7.17 13.62 -9.68
C ARG A 522 -8.15 14.57 -10.38
N ASP A 523 -8.38 15.74 -9.77
CA ASP A 523 -9.23 16.80 -10.35
C ASP A 523 -8.49 17.62 -11.42
N ASP A 524 -7.16 17.52 -11.50
CA ASP A 524 -6.38 18.26 -12.48
C ASP A 524 -6.38 17.59 -13.86
N LYS A 525 -6.73 18.37 -14.90
CA LYS A 525 -6.83 17.85 -16.26
C LYS A 525 -5.49 17.38 -16.83
N MET A 526 -4.38 18.04 -16.46
CA MET A 526 -3.06 17.63 -16.95
C MET A 526 -2.63 16.31 -16.31
N ALA A 527 -2.98 16.10 -15.02
CA ALA A 527 -2.77 14.82 -14.36
C ALA A 527 -3.56 13.70 -15.04
N ARG A 528 -4.85 13.92 -15.35
CA ARG A 528 -5.66 12.92 -16.09
C ARG A 528 -5.13 12.64 -17.49
N SER A 529 -4.62 13.65 -18.22
CA SER A 529 -3.98 13.42 -19.52
C SER A 529 -2.74 12.53 -19.38
N GLN A 530 -1.91 12.75 -18.36
CA GLN A 530 -0.75 11.91 -18.06
C GLN A 530 -1.15 10.47 -17.69
N MET A 531 -2.23 10.30 -16.90
CA MET A 531 -2.79 8.98 -16.58
C MET A 531 -3.20 8.23 -17.85
N ALA A 532 -3.90 8.87 -18.76
CA ALA A 532 -4.38 8.28 -20.00
C ALA A 532 -3.21 7.78 -20.87
N GLU A 533 -2.21 8.64 -21.12
CA GLU A 533 -1.03 8.29 -21.92
C GLU A 533 -0.24 7.15 -21.28
N PHE A 534 -0.07 7.17 -19.95
CA PHE A 534 0.61 6.08 -19.25
C PHE A 534 -0.15 4.75 -19.36
N LEU A 535 -1.46 4.76 -19.14
CA LEU A 535 -2.27 3.53 -19.18
C LEU A 535 -2.28 2.89 -20.58
N PHE A 536 -2.38 3.70 -21.65
CA PHE A 536 -2.63 3.17 -23.00
C PHE A 536 -1.39 3.16 -23.89
N ASP A 537 -0.50 4.14 -23.78
CA ASP A 537 0.73 4.20 -24.56
C ASP A 537 1.92 3.57 -23.81
N GLY A 538 1.82 3.41 -22.48
CA GLY A 538 2.85 2.78 -21.64
C GLY A 538 4.09 3.62 -21.44
N VAL A 539 3.97 4.94 -21.64
CA VAL A 539 5.07 5.88 -21.53
C VAL A 539 4.75 6.99 -20.54
N PHE A 540 5.76 7.51 -19.90
CA PHE A 540 5.65 8.72 -19.11
C PHE A 540 5.70 9.95 -20.03
N THR A 541 4.75 10.88 -19.84
CA THR A 541 4.71 12.16 -20.55
C THR A 541 4.91 13.32 -19.58
N ASP A 542 5.84 14.22 -19.91
CA ASP A 542 6.06 15.45 -19.17
C ASP A 542 4.99 16.49 -19.47
N VAL A 543 3.86 16.40 -18.79
CA VAL A 543 2.76 17.38 -18.90
C VAL A 543 3.04 18.70 -18.18
N CYS A 544 4.10 18.77 -17.37
CA CYS A 544 4.48 19.93 -16.55
C CYS A 544 5.56 20.80 -17.19
N GLY A 545 6.11 20.37 -18.34
CA GLY A 545 7.06 21.15 -19.15
C GLY A 545 8.38 21.45 -18.47
N GLY A 546 8.97 20.49 -17.76
CA GLY A 546 10.24 20.61 -17.05
C GLY A 546 10.15 21.45 -15.76
N LYS A 547 8.96 21.70 -15.24
CA LYS A 547 8.71 22.43 -13.98
C LYS A 547 8.06 21.51 -12.96
N PRO A 548 8.09 21.86 -11.65
CA PRO A 548 7.29 21.14 -10.67
C PRO A 548 5.84 21.06 -11.11
N CYS A 549 5.22 19.90 -10.99
CA CYS A 549 3.81 19.76 -11.27
C CYS A 549 2.98 20.44 -10.18
N THR A 550 1.97 21.21 -10.61
CA THR A 550 1.06 21.93 -9.71
C THR A 550 -0.36 21.57 -10.05
N ALA A 551 -1.15 21.25 -9.03
CA ALA A 551 -2.60 21.05 -9.16
C ALA A 551 -3.38 22.29 -8.71
N GLN A 552 -4.58 22.46 -9.25
CA GLN A 552 -5.53 23.44 -8.71
C GLN A 552 -6.18 22.85 -7.45
N ARG A 553 -6.46 23.72 -6.48
CA ARG A 553 -7.19 23.28 -5.28
C ARG A 553 -8.59 22.84 -5.69
N SER A 554 -8.94 21.62 -5.34
CA SER A 554 -10.33 21.14 -5.43
C SER A 554 -11.19 21.95 -4.47
N GLY A 555 -12.38 22.36 -4.94
CA GLY A 555 -13.26 23.31 -4.25
C GLY A 555 -14.05 22.70 -3.09
#